data_91ebdf6cacf412f0afb59c98a7386f23
#
_entry.id   91ebdf6cacf412f0afb59c98a7386f23
#
_cell.length_a   1.000
_cell.length_b   1.000
_cell.length_c   1.000
_cell.angle_alpha   90.00
_cell.angle_beta   90.00
_cell.angle_gamma   90.00
#
_symmetry.space_group_name_H-M   'P 1'
#
loop_
_entity.id
_entity.type
_entity.pdbx_description
1 polymer ?
#
loop_
_entity_poly.entity_id
_entity_poly.type
_entity_poly.pdbx_seq_one_letter_code
_entity_poly.pdbx_strand_id
1 'polypeptide(L)'
;MRDLVREALGWLGYLERGEVLLQLLAFGAALLLMRRLLRPRIAATGLRRRWRNLLLAICGPCLAMVFSLLLPAAQHAHGLLRFLAAVWLGWNLLQLLEVLLRRWLPEERVHQLLSRLLRPLYLLAATLVLIDKLDSVSDLAVIPVGQLFGTSIELGKVFSSLLVVYLLLLGSGPPAAAMAWLAHRFLGISEGSRKALELILRYSVVGIGILAIAFHVGFNATALLAIAGGLSVGLGFGVKEVFSNFVSGLWLLFEGSVRPGEVLMIDGDPC
;
A
#
# COMPACT_ATOMS: atom_id res chain seq x y z
N MET A 1 13.01 16.60 -19.97
CA MET A 1 13.18 17.69 -18.99
C MET A 1 12.52 19.00 -19.42
N ARG A 2 12.67 19.49 -20.68
CA ARG A 2 11.98 20.71 -21.15
C ARG A 2 10.45 20.58 -21.12
N ASP A 3 9.92 19.43 -21.43
CA ASP A 3 8.46 19.18 -21.45
C ASP A 3 7.88 19.18 -20.04
N LEU A 4 8.56 18.56 -19.05
CA LEU A 4 8.16 18.63 -17.64
C LEU A 4 8.16 20.07 -17.08
N VAL A 5 9.13 20.91 -17.49
CA VAL A 5 9.17 22.32 -17.08
C VAL A 5 8.01 23.09 -17.71
N ARG A 6 7.67 22.82 -18.97
CA ARG A 6 6.55 23.47 -19.67
C ARG A 6 5.21 23.09 -19.00
N GLU A 7 5.02 21.83 -18.66
CA GLU A 7 3.85 21.34 -17.92
C GLU A 7 3.74 22.02 -16.55
N ALA A 8 4.84 22.06 -15.78
CA ALA A 8 4.84 22.71 -14.48
C ALA A 8 4.49 24.21 -14.56
N LEU A 9 4.97 24.91 -15.61
CA LEU A 9 4.59 26.30 -15.86
C LEU A 9 3.11 26.44 -16.24
N GLY A 10 2.55 25.50 -16.98
CA GLY A 10 1.11 25.45 -17.28
C GLY A 10 0.25 25.32 -16.03
N TRP A 11 0.69 24.49 -15.06
CA TRP A 11 -0.02 24.34 -13.78
C TRP A 11 0.05 25.60 -12.91
N LEU A 12 1.18 26.32 -12.91
CA LEU A 12 1.28 27.61 -12.24
C LEU A 12 0.28 28.62 -12.84
N GLY A 13 0.16 28.70 -14.16
CA GLY A 13 -0.85 29.54 -14.82
C GLY A 13 -2.29 29.13 -14.51
N TYR A 14 -2.56 27.85 -14.20
CA TYR A 14 -3.86 27.43 -13.72
C TYR A 14 -4.19 28.00 -12.33
N LEU A 15 -3.20 28.04 -11.41
CA LEU A 15 -3.38 28.58 -10.07
C LEU A 15 -3.63 30.09 -10.04
N GLU A 16 -3.19 30.84 -11.06
CA GLU A 16 -3.41 32.28 -11.18
C GLU A 16 -4.84 32.64 -11.61
N ARG A 17 -5.65 31.67 -12.04
CA ARG A 17 -7.05 31.94 -12.42
C ARG A 17 -7.85 32.36 -11.20
N GLY A 18 -8.58 33.47 -11.30
CA GLY A 18 -9.41 34.03 -10.22
C GLY A 18 -10.40 33.03 -9.63
N GLU A 19 -10.97 32.14 -10.46
CA GLU A 19 -11.89 31.08 -10.04
C GLU A 19 -11.22 30.04 -9.12
N VAL A 20 -9.96 29.72 -9.34
CA VAL A 20 -9.18 28.80 -8.51
C VAL A 20 -8.87 29.42 -7.18
N LEU A 21 -8.43 30.69 -7.20
CA LEU A 21 -8.18 31.49 -6.01
C LEU A 21 -9.43 31.60 -5.12
N LEU A 22 -10.59 31.89 -5.72
CA LEU A 22 -11.87 31.93 -5.00
C LEU A 22 -12.19 30.61 -4.28
N GLN A 23 -11.99 29.47 -4.95
CA GLN A 23 -12.21 28.15 -4.37
C GLN A 23 -11.24 27.86 -3.22
N LEU A 24 -9.96 28.23 -3.35
CA LEU A 24 -8.95 28.10 -2.29
C LEU A 24 -9.30 28.99 -1.09
N LEU A 25 -9.75 30.23 -1.32
CA LEU A 25 -10.21 31.12 -0.26
C LEU A 25 -11.45 30.58 0.45
N ALA A 26 -12.41 30.04 -0.30
CA ALA A 26 -13.58 29.39 0.27
C ALA A 26 -13.21 28.17 1.13
N PHE A 27 -12.26 27.36 0.68
CA PHE A 27 -11.73 26.25 1.47
C PHE A 27 -11.02 26.71 2.73
N GLY A 28 -10.18 27.75 2.62
CA GLY A 28 -9.52 28.40 3.76
C GLY A 28 -10.52 28.97 4.77
N ALA A 29 -11.59 29.61 4.28
CA ALA A 29 -12.67 30.11 5.10
C ALA A 29 -13.40 28.97 5.84
N ALA A 30 -13.68 27.84 5.16
CA ALA A 30 -14.26 26.65 5.80
C ALA A 30 -13.36 26.10 6.92
N LEU A 31 -12.04 26.04 6.69
CA LEU A 31 -11.07 25.64 7.71
C LEU A 31 -11.03 26.59 8.92
N LEU A 32 -11.07 27.89 8.67
CA LEU A 32 -11.06 28.91 9.72
C LEU A 32 -12.36 28.89 10.54
N LEU A 33 -13.52 28.78 9.88
CA LEU A 33 -14.81 28.61 10.51
C LEU A 33 -14.86 27.37 11.39
N MET A 34 -14.36 26.25 10.86
CA MET A 34 -14.24 25.00 11.62
C MET A 34 -13.40 25.20 12.88
N ARG A 35 -12.20 25.82 12.73
CA ARG A 35 -11.26 26.00 13.85
C ARG A 35 -11.77 27.03 14.88
N ARG A 36 -12.28 28.16 14.45
CA ARG A 36 -12.64 29.28 15.34
C ARG A 36 -14.05 29.20 15.94
N LEU A 37 -15.02 28.68 15.18
CA LEU A 37 -16.43 28.70 15.60
C LEU A 37 -16.96 27.32 15.98
N LEU A 38 -16.78 26.33 15.15
CA LEU A 38 -17.39 25.01 15.35
C LEU A 38 -16.64 24.18 16.40
N ARG A 39 -15.30 24.15 16.34
CA ARG A 39 -14.48 23.35 17.26
C ARG A 39 -14.71 23.75 18.74
N PRO A 40 -14.67 25.01 19.15
CA PRO A 40 -14.94 25.38 20.55
C PRO A 40 -16.39 25.13 20.96
N ARG A 41 -17.37 25.37 20.08
CA ARG A 41 -18.79 25.09 20.36
C ARG A 41 -19.05 23.60 20.56
N ILE A 42 -18.52 22.74 19.67
CA ILE A 42 -18.63 21.29 19.80
C ILE A 42 -17.85 20.78 21.03
N ALA A 43 -16.74 21.43 21.40
CA ALA A 43 -16.00 21.10 22.62
C ALA A 43 -16.77 21.44 23.91
N ALA A 44 -17.59 22.47 23.88
CA ALA A 44 -18.42 22.91 24.99
C ALA A 44 -19.69 22.03 25.17
N THR A 45 -20.09 21.25 24.16
CA THR A 45 -21.17 20.27 24.30
C THR A 45 -20.70 19.14 25.19
N GLY A 46 -21.45 18.77 26.23
CA GLY A 46 -21.13 17.67 27.15
C GLY A 46 -21.12 16.26 26.49
N LEU A 47 -20.97 16.19 25.20
CA LEU A 47 -20.92 14.97 24.41
C LEU A 47 -19.71 14.11 24.78
N ARG A 48 -19.89 12.79 24.84
CA ARG A 48 -18.79 11.81 25.01
C ARG A 48 -17.69 12.05 23.97
N ARG A 49 -16.44 12.00 24.36
CA ARG A 49 -15.23 12.27 23.52
C ARG A 49 -15.30 11.63 22.12
N ARG A 50 -15.90 10.42 22.02
CA ARG A 50 -16.07 9.71 20.73
C ARG A 50 -17.00 10.44 19.78
N TRP A 51 -18.18 10.82 20.22
CA TRP A 51 -19.17 11.54 19.42
C TRP A 51 -18.68 12.93 19.02
N ARG A 52 -17.98 13.59 19.91
CA ARG A 52 -17.35 14.88 19.65
C ARG A 52 -16.31 14.79 18.52
N ASN A 53 -15.43 13.76 18.53
CA ASN A 53 -14.44 13.57 17.47
C ASN A 53 -15.10 13.20 16.13
N LEU A 54 -16.16 12.41 16.13
CA LEU A 54 -16.95 12.09 14.94
C LEU A 54 -17.57 13.34 14.32
N LEU A 55 -18.23 14.18 15.14
CA LEU A 55 -18.82 15.43 14.69
C LEU A 55 -17.76 16.36 14.09
N LEU A 56 -16.63 16.52 14.78
CA LEU A 56 -15.52 17.33 14.27
C LEU A 56 -14.94 16.79 12.95
N ALA A 57 -14.88 15.48 12.77
CA ALA A 57 -14.39 14.87 11.55
C ALA A 57 -15.31 15.08 10.33
N ILE A 58 -16.63 15.19 10.57
CA ILE A 58 -17.63 15.29 9.50
C ILE A 58 -18.03 16.74 9.24
N CYS A 59 -18.21 17.55 10.28
CA CYS A 59 -18.71 18.93 10.13
C CYS A 59 -17.82 19.82 9.25
N GLY A 60 -16.49 19.68 9.34
CA GLY A 60 -15.57 20.49 8.53
C GLY A 60 -15.71 20.23 7.04
N PRO A 61 -15.53 18.98 6.59
CA PRO A 61 -15.73 18.61 5.17
C PRO A 61 -17.16 18.91 4.67
N CYS A 62 -18.19 18.68 5.48
CA CYS A 62 -19.56 19.02 5.14
C CYS A 62 -19.74 20.54 4.92
N LEU A 63 -19.11 21.37 5.73
CA LEU A 63 -19.14 22.82 5.54
C LEU A 63 -18.49 23.22 4.21
N ALA A 64 -17.33 22.65 3.88
CA ALA A 64 -16.66 22.88 2.61
C ALA A 64 -17.51 22.38 1.43
N MET A 65 -18.23 21.25 1.60
CA MET A 65 -19.14 20.72 0.60
C MET A 65 -20.36 21.66 0.40
N VAL A 66 -20.92 22.22 1.47
CA VAL A 66 -22.00 23.22 1.38
C VAL A 66 -21.52 24.46 0.61
N PHE A 67 -20.31 24.95 0.88
CA PHE A 67 -19.75 26.05 0.08
C PHE A 67 -19.59 25.66 -1.39
N SER A 68 -19.25 24.42 -1.70
CA SER A 68 -19.17 23.94 -3.08
C SER A 68 -20.52 23.88 -3.80
N LEU A 69 -21.64 23.81 -3.06
CA LEU A 69 -23.00 23.87 -3.60
C LEU A 69 -23.51 25.29 -3.80
N LEU A 70 -22.95 26.25 -3.05
CA LEU A 70 -23.31 27.66 -3.18
C LEU A 70 -22.62 28.36 -4.35
N LEU A 71 -21.39 27.94 -4.68
CA LEU A 71 -20.62 28.50 -5.80
C LEU A 71 -21.33 28.39 -7.17
N PRO A 72 -21.94 27.25 -7.57
CA PRO A 72 -22.71 27.16 -8.82
C PRO A 72 -23.91 28.13 -8.85
N ALA A 73 -24.56 28.36 -7.72
CA ALA A 73 -25.65 29.32 -7.63
C ALA A 73 -25.19 30.76 -7.90
N ALA A 74 -23.88 31.05 -7.66
CA ALA A 74 -23.24 32.31 -7.99
C ALA A 74 -22.50 32.29 -9.36
N GLN A 75 -22.73 31.25 -10.19
CA GLN A 75 -22.09 31.05 -11.50
C GLN A 75 -20.57 30.89 -11.46
N HIS A 76 -20.01 30.45 -10.34
CA HIS A 76 -18.59 30.21 -10.17
C HIS A 76 -18.24 28.72 -10.27
N ALA A 77 -16.99 28.41 -10.71
CA ALA A 77 -16.49 27.05 -10.74
C ALA A 77 -16.34 26.47 -9.31
N HIS A 78 -16.62 25.19 -9.13
CA HIS A 78 -16.66 24.53 -7.82
C HIS A 78 -15.93 23.19 -7.74
N GLY A 79 -15.35 22.72 -8.86
CA GLY A 79 -14.75 21.39 -8.98
C GLY A 79 -13.57 21.14 -8.03
N LEU A 80 -12.68 22.13 -7.86
CA LEU A 80 -11.53 22.04 -6.98
C LEU A 80 -11.95 22.04 -5.50
N LEU A 81 -12.89 22.89 -5.13
CA LEU A 81 -13.41 22.96 -3.75
C LEU A 81 -14.08 21.63 -3.33
N ARG A 82 -14.87 21.03 -4.23
CA ARG A 82 -15.47 19.71 -4.01
C ARG A 82 -14.42 18.63 -3.83
N PHE A 83 -13.37 18.64 -4.65
CA PHE A 83 -12.24 17.74 -4.52
C PHE A 83 -11.51 17.89 -3.18
N LEU A 84 -11.16 19.13 -2.80
CA LEU A 84 -10.48 19.40 -1.51
C LEU A 84 -11.35 18.99 -0.31
N ALA A 85 -12.67 19.22 -0.37
CA ALA A 85 -13.61 18.76 0.65
C ALA A 85 -13.64 17.23 0.76
N ALA A 86 -13.62 16.52 -0.39
CA ALA A 86 -13.57 15.05 -0.43
C ALA A 86 -12.23 14.51 0.13
N VAL A 87 -11.11 15.14 -0.21
CA VAL A 87 -9.80 14.80 0.36
C VAL A 87 -9.77 15.04 1.87
N TRP A 88 -10.33 16.12 2.35
CA TRP A 88 -10.42 16.35 3.79
C TRP A 88 -11.30 15.32 4.49
N LEU A 89 -12.44 14.97 3.91
CA LEU A 89 -13.33 13.93 4.44
C LEU A 89 -12.61 12.57 4.51
N GLY A 90 -11.97 12.16 3.44
CA GLY A 90 -11.24 10.89 3.39
C GLY A 90 -10.10 10.82 4.41
N TRP A 91 -9.35 11.93 4.62
CA TRP A 91 -8.34 12.00 5.67
C TRP A 91 -8.93 11.81 7.07
N ASN A 92 -10.08 12.43 7.35
CA ASN A 92 -10.77 12.26 8.62
C ASN A 92 -11.32 10.83 8.77
N LEU A 93 -11.80 10.20 7.69
CA LEU A 93 -12.23 8.80 7.70
C LEU A 93 -11.07 7.86 8.02
N LEU A 94 -9.86 8.12 7.53
CA LEU A 94 -8.67 7.35 7.93
C LEU A 94 -8.36 7.49 9.43
N GLN A 95 -8.56 8.67 10.02
CA GLN A 95 -8.41 8.85 11.46
C GLN A 95 -9.49 8.08 12.26
N LEU A 96 -10.73 8.04 11.76
CA LEU A 96 -11.79 7.24 12.35
C LEU A 96 -11.52 5.74 12.23
N LEU A 97 -11.01 5.30 11.08
CA LEU A 97 -10.58 3.93 10.85
C LEU A 97 -9.49 3.52 11.84
N GLU A 98 -8.53 4.40 12.14
CA GLU A 98 -7.52 4.17 13.16
C GLU A 98 -8.15 3.86 14.52
N VAL A 99 -9.11 4.68 14.96
CA VAL A 99 -9.79 4.48 16.23
C VAL A 99 -10.58 3.16 16.26
N LEU A 100 -11.17 2.78 15.12
CA LEU A 100 -11.92 1.53 15.00
C LEU A 100 -10.99 0.31 15.03
N LEU A 101 -9.88 0.34 14.26
CA LEU A 101 -8.93 -0.76 14.18
C LEU A 101 -8.21 -1.04 15.51
N ARG A 102 -7.97 0.00 16.34
CA ARG A 102 -7.41 -0.16 17.70
C ARG A 102 -8.28 -1.02 18.64
N ARG A 103 -9.51 -1.36 18.25
CA ARG A 103 -10.36 -2.30 19.00
C ARG A 103 -10.04 -3.76 18.72
N TRP A 104 -9.48 -4.04 17.53
CA TRP A 104 -9.29 -5.39 17.01
C TRP A 104 -7.82 -5.76 16.88
N LEU A 105 -6.95 -4.76 16.72
CA LEU A 105 -5.53 -4.94 16.48
C LEU A 105 -4.69 -4.20 17.53
N PRO A 106 -3.48 -4.71 17.87
CA PRO A 106 -2.53 -4.03 18.72
C PRO A 106 -2.18 -2.64 18.17
N GLU A 107 -1.96 -1.68 19.06
CA GLU A 107 -1.73 -0.27 18.72
C GLU A 107 -0.55 -0.08 17.75
N GLU A 108 0.53 -0.82 17.95
CA GLU A 108 1.72 -0.79 17.09
C GLU A 108 1.41 -1.19 15.64
N ARG A 109 0.61 -2.24 15.44
CA ARG A 109 0.22 -2.71 14.10
C ARG A 109 -0.71 -1.72 13.41
N VAL A 110 -1.65 -1.14 14.14
CA VAL A 110 -2.55 -0.11 13.59
C VAL A 110 -1.76 1.12 13.17
N HIS A 111 -0.82 1.57 14.01
CA HIS A 111 0.04 2.70 13.69
C HIS A 111 0.91 2.42 12.46
N GLN A 112 1.54 1.25 12.37
CA GLN A 112 2.34 0.86 11.20
C GLN A 112 1.50 0.79 9.93
N LEU A 113 0.31 0.17 9.98
CA LEU A 113 -0.59 0.06 8.83
C LEU A 113 -1.04 1.44 8.33
N LEU A 114 -1.46 2.33 9.23
CA LEU A 114 -1.92 3.64 8.83
C LEU A 114 -0.78 4.56 8.40
N SER A 115 0.29 4.66 9.18
CA SER A 115 1.36 5.63 8.91
C SER A 115 2.23 5.22 7.73
N ARG A 116 2.49 3.92 7.56
CA ARG A 116 3.39 3.42 6.51
C ARG A 116 2.68 3.00 5.23
N LEU A 117 1.38 2.70 5.27
CA LEU A 117 0.66 2.20 4.10
C LEU A 117 -0.53 3.08 3.73
N LEU A 118 -1.55 3.18 4.57
CA LEU A 118 -2.82 3.80 4.19
C LEU A 118 -2.74 5.31 3.96
N ARG A 119 -2.06 6.06 4.84
CA ARG A 119 -1.92 7.51 4.70
C ARG A 119 -1.08 7.92 3.49
N PRO A 120 0.12 7.33 3.24
CA PRO A 120 0.87 7.64 2.03
C PRO A 120 0.14 7.26 0.74
N LEU A 121 -0.51 6.08 0.69
CA LEU A 121 -1.31 5.68 -0.47
C LEU A 121 -2.50 6.62 -0.70
N TYR A 122 -3.16 7.05 0.38
CA TYR A 122 -4.25 8.00 0.27
C TYR A 122 -3.78 9.36 -0.28
N LEU A 123 -2.67 9.90 0.23
CA LEU A 123 -2.10 11.15 -0.27
C LEU A 123 -1.66 11.01 -1.73
N LEU A 124 -1.07 9.89 -2.09
CA LEU A 124 -0.68 9.59 -3.45
C LEU A 124 -1.89 9.51 -4.38
N ALA A 125 -2.95 8.78 -4.00
CA ALA A 125 -4.19 8.72 -4.76
C ALA A 125 -4.84 10.11 -4.91
N ALA A 126 -4.87 10.90 -3.83
CA ALA A 126 -5.38 12.26 -3.87
C ALA A 126 -4.56 13.15 -4.83
N THR A 127 -3.24 13.01 -4.83
CA THR A 127 -2.35 13.75 -5.74
C THR A 127 -2.58 13.35 -7.19
N LEU A 128 -2.71 12.05 -7.49
CA LEU A 128 -3.02 11.57 -8.85
C LEU A 128 -4.38 12.09 -9.35
N VAL A 129 -5.41 12.06 -8.51
CA VAL A 129 -6.72 12.61 -8.87
C VAL A 129 -6.65 14.14 -9.04
N LEU A 130 -5.81 14.83 -8.29
CA LEU A 130 -5.59 16.27 -8.49
C LEU A 130 -4.93 16.53 -9.84
N ILE A 131 -3.88 15.79 -10.18
CA ILE A 131 -3.19 15.89 -11.47
C ILE A 131 -4.18 15.63 -12.62
N ASP A 132 -4.99 14.58 -12.53
CA ASP A 132 -5.99 14.22 -13.53
C ASP A 132 -7.07 15.31 -13.73
N LYS A 133 -7.33 16.11 -12.71
CA LYS A 133 -8.24 17.27 -12.80
C LYS A 133 -7.59 18.53 -13.39
N LEU A 134 -6.29 18.66 -13.27
CA LEU A 134 -5.52 19.80 -13.78
C LEU A 134 -5.04 19.53 -15.20
N ASP A 135 -4.69 18.27 -15.48
CA ASP A 135 -4.12 17.78 -16.72
C ASP A 135 -4.42 16.27 -16.85
N SER A 136 -4.00 15.65 -17.95
CA SER A 136 -4.15 14.21 -18.15
C SER A 136 -2.99 13.45 -17.51
N VAL A 137 -3.30 12.60 -16.52
CA VAL A 137 -2.30 11.66 -15.95
C VAL A 137 -1.73 10.73 -17.03
N SER A 138 -2.54 10.37 -18.02
CA SER A 138 -2.09 9.53 -19.14
C SER A 138 -1.03 10.22 -19.99
N ASP A 139 -1.15 11.52 -20.24
CA ASP A 139 -0.21 12.26 -21.07
C ASP A 139 1.12 12.45 -20.32
N LEU A 140 1.07 12.69 -19.03
CA LEU A 140 2.28 12.72 -18.19
C LEU A 140 2.96 11.35 -18.10
N ALA A 141 2.20 10.27 -18.07
CA ALA A 141 2.75 8.92 -17.95
C ALA A 141 3.61 8.50 -19.16
N VAL A 142 3.34 9.04 -20.35
CA VAL A 142 4.06 8.71 -21.59
C VAL A 142 5.35 9.54 -21.77
N ILE A 143 5.58 10.57 -20.96
CA ILE A 143 6.78 11.42 -21.09
C ILE A 143 8.04 10.57 -20.90
N PRO A 144 8.96 10.51 -21.89
CA PRO A 144 10.21 9.77 -21.77
C PRO A 144 11.16 10.46 -20.79
N VAL A 145 11.57 9.74 -19.74
CA VAL A 145 12.50 10.23 -18.71
C VAL A 145 13.94 9.84 -19.04
N GLY A 146 14.14 8.72 -19.74
CA GLY A 146 15.46 8.21 -20.08
C GLY A 146 15.40 6.99 -21.00
N GLN A 147 16.58 6.40 -21.24
CA GLN A 147 16.70 5.13 -21.98
C GLN A 147 17.44 4.13 -21.12
N LEU A 148 16.96 2.90 -21.04
CA LEU A 148 17.59 1.78 -20.36
C LEU A 148 17.61 0.58 -21.32
N PHE A 149 18.79 0.03 -21.59
CA PHE A 149 18.98 -1.13 -22.48
C PHE A 149 18.33 -0.95 -23.87
N GLY A 150 18.32 0.28 -24.42
CA GLY A 150 17.76 0.56 -25.74
C GLY A 150 16.23 0.80 -25.76
N THR A 151 15.56 0.71 -24.63
CA THR A 151 14.13 1.03 -24.48
C THR A 151 13.94 2.37 -23.82
N SER A 152 12.99 3.19 -24.32
CA SER A 152 12.60 4.43 -23.65
C SER A 152 11.83 4.13 -22.37
N ILE A 153 12.29 4.70 -21.25
CA ILE A 153 11.59 4.62 -19.98
C ILE A 153 10.65 5.80 -19.86
N GLU A 154 9.38 5.52 -19.74
CA GLU A 154 8.30 6.48 -19.53
C GLU A 154 8.16 6.81 -18.04
N LEU A 155 7.75 8.05 -17.73
CA LEU A 155 7.52 8.51 -16.36
C LEU A 155 6.51 7.62 -15.62
N GLY A 156 5.46 7.16 -16.29
CA GLY A 156 4.45 6.26 -15.75
C GLY A 156 5.02 4.90 -15.32
N LYS A 157 5.97 4.34 -16.08
CA LYS A 157 6.65 3.08 -15.72
C LYS A 157 7.55 3.24 -14.49
N VAL A 158 8.26 4.36 -14.39
CA VAL A 158 9.08 4.67 -13.20
C VAL A 158 8.19 4.79 -11.98
N PHE A 159 7.12 5.58 -12.09
CA PHE A 159 6.20 5.82 -11.00
C PHE A 159 5.49 4.55 -10.53
N SER A 160 4.93 3.76 -11.47
CA SER A 160 4.27 2.49 -11.14
C SER A 160 5.24 1.49 -10.52
N SER A 161 6.47 1.42 -10.99
CA SER A 161 7.51 0.56 -10.42
C SER A 161 7.88 0.95 -8.99
N LEU A 162 8.07 2.24 -8.72
CA LEU A 162 8.33 2.74 -7.36
C LEU A 162 7.15 2.46 -6.43
N LEU A 163 5.93 2.62 -6.91
CA LEU A 163 4.72 2.30 -6.15
C LEU A 163 4.64 0.81 -5.83
N VAL A 164 4.91 -0.06 -6.81
CA VAL A 164 4.92 -1.52 -6.60
C VAL A 164 6.02 -1.94 -5.63
N VAL A 165 7.24 -1.37 -5.74
CA VAL A 165 8.33 -1.60 -4.76
C VAL A 165 7.88 -1.21 -3.35
N TYR A 166 7.29 -0.02 -3.21
CA TYR A 166 6.77 0.45 -1.94
C TYR A 166 5.73 -0.53 -1.35
N LEU A 167 4.77 -0.98 -2.17
CA LEU A 167 3.75 -1.93 -1.78
C LEU A 167 4.33 -3.30 -1.42
N LEU A 168 5.31 -3.78 -2.16
CA LEU A 168 5.98 -5.05 -1.88
C LEU A 168 6.75 -5.01 -0.56
N LEU A 169 7.51 -3.95 -0.31
CA LEU A 169 8.32 -3.85 0.90
C LEU A 169 7.48 -3.71 2.17
N LEU A 170 6.41 -2.92 2.12
CA LEU A 170 5.56 -2.64 3.29
C LEU A 170 4.32 -3.52 3.36
N GLY A 171 3.77 -3.90 2.20
CA GLY A 171 2.51 -4.65 2.10
C GLY A 171 2.67 -6.16 2.13
N SER A 172 3.88 -6.73 1.86
CA SER A 172 4.07 -8.19 1.84
C SER A 172 4.04 -8.83 3.23
N GLY A 173 4.37 -8.09 4.28
CA GLY A 173 4.41 -8.62 5.65
C GLY A 173 3.05 -9.12 6.19
N PRO A 174 1.99 -8.32 6.18
CA PRO A 174 0.68 -8.73 6.72
C PRO A 174 0.09 -10.00 6.08
N PRO A 175 0.05 -10.16 4.74
CA PRO A 175 -0.46 -11.41 4.13
C PRO A 175 0.45 -12.61 4.41
N ALA A 176 1.78 -12.44 4.42
CA ALA A 176 2.70 -13.51 4.79
C ALA A 176 2.50 -13.97 6.24
N ALA A 177 2.35 -13.02 7.16
CA ALA A 177 2.06 -13.31 8.56
C ALA A 177 0.69 -13.99 8.74
N ALA A 178 -0.33 -13.58 7.98
CA ALA A 178 -1.65 -14.19 8.02
C ALA A 178 -1.61 -15.64 7.51
N MET A 179 -0.92 -15.91 6.39
CA MET A 179 -0.73 -17.26 5.86
C MET A 179 0.06 -18.16 6.82
N ALA A 180 1.14 -17.64 7.40
CA ALA A 180 1.92 -18.38 8.40
C ALA A 180 1.12 -18.67 9.68
N TRP A 181 0.26 -17.74 10.12
CA TRP A 181 -0.65 -17.94 11.24
C TRP A 181 -1.72 -19.01 10.91
N LEU A 182 -2.28 -18.99 9.71
CA LEU A 182 -3.20 -20.03 9.24
C LEU A 182 -2.54 -21.42 9.28
N ALA A 183 -1.31 -21.52 8.74
CA ALA A 183 -0.56 -22.77 8.76
C ALA A 183 -0.29 -23.25 10.20
N HIS A 184 0.10 -22.35 11.11
CA HIS A 184 0.23 -22.67 12.53
C HIS A 184 -1.06 -23.17 13.14
N ARG A 185 -2.20 -22.52 12.83
CA ARG A 185 -3.52 -22.85 13.38
C ARG A 185 -4.08 -24.17 12.86
N PHE A 186 -3.91 -24.49 11.58
CA PHE A 186 -4.50 -25.68 10.93
C PHE A 186 -3.55 -26.87 10.87
N LEU A 187 -2.26 -26.67 10.75
CA LEU A 187 -1.25 -27.72 10.61
C LEU A 187 -0.49 -28.00 11.91
N GLY A 188 -0.71 -27.21 12.98
CA GLY A 188 -0.07 -27.41 14.27
C GLY A 188 1.45 -27.19 14.27
N ILE A 189 2.00 -26.43 13.31
CA ILE A 189 3.44 -26.15 13.23
C ILE A 189 3.92 -25.32 14.42
N SER A 190 5.19 -25.50 14.81
CA SER A 190 5.79 -24.77 15.92
C SER A 190 5.87 -23.25 15.64
N GLU A 191 6.02 -22.44 16.71
CA GLU A 191 6.21 -20.98 16.56
C GLU A 191 7.49 -20.63 15.77
N GLY A 192 8.55 -21.42 15.90
CA GLY A 192 9.76 -21.28 15.09
C GLY A 192 9.49 -21.50 13.61
N SER A 193 8.79 -22.59 13.27
CA SER A 193 8.38 -22.92 11.90
C SER A 193 7.43 -21.87 11.30
N ARG A 194 6.54 -21.30 12.12
CA ARG A 194 5.65 -20.20 11.71
C ARG A 194 6.44 -18.96 11.27
N LYS A 195 7.42 -18.55 12.06
CA LYS A 195 8.29 -17.39 11.72
C LYS A 195 9.12 -17.66 10.48
N ALA A 196 9.68 -18.87 10.34
CA ALA A 196 10.43 -19.26 9.14
C ALA A 196 9.53 -19.22 7.89
N LEU A 197 8.31 -19.75 7.98
CA LEU A 197 7.34 -19.74 6.88
C LEU A 197 6.94 -18.30 6.50
N GLU A 198 6.71 -17.43 7.49
CA GLU A 198 6.42 -16.00 7.25
C GLU A 198 7.55 -15.33 6.46
N LEU A 199 8.80 -15.56 6.83
CA LEU A 199 9.97 -15.01 6.12
C LEU A 199 10.08 -15.57 4.69
N ILE A 200 9.92 -16.88 4.51
CA ILE A 200 9.98 -17.53 3.19
C ILE A 200 8.90 -16.93 2.28
N LEU A 201 7.65 -16.86 2.74
CA LEU A 201 6.54 -16.29 1.98
C LEU A 201 6.80 -14.84 1.62
N ARG A 202 7.26 -14.05 2.57
CA ARG A 202 7.56 -12.64 2.35
C ARG A 202 8.66 -12.44 1.30
N TYR A 203 9.79 -13.14 1.42
CA TYR A 203 10.88 -13.03 0.46
C TYR A 203 10.52 -13.59 -0.91
N SER A 204 9.70 -14.64 -0.99
CA SER A 204 9.18 -15.15 -2.26
C SER A 204 8.33 -14.11 -2.98
N VAL A 205 7.40 -13.46 -2.27
CA VAL A 205 6.56 -12.38 -2.85
C VAL A 205 7.41 -11.21 -3.31
N VAL A 206 8.39 -10.78 -2.51
CA VAL A 206 9.31 -9.69 -2.89
C VAL A 206 10.16 -10.09 -4.10
N GLY A 207 10.72 -11.29 -4.13
CA GLY A 207 11.54 -11.78 -5.25
C GLY A 207 10.76 -11.86 -6.57
N ILE A 208 9.57 -12.45 -6.56
CA ILE A 208 8.66 -12.50 -7.72
C ILE A 208 8.27 -11.08 -8.14
N GLY A 209 7.98 -10.21 -7.19
CA GLY A 209 7.63 -8.82 -7.45
C GLY A 209 8.77 -8.03 -8.12
N ILE A 210 10.02 -8.23 -7.70
CA ILE A 210 11.19 -7.61 -8.34
C ILE A 210 11.31 -8.06 -9.79
N LEU A 211 11.15 -9.36 -10.08
CA LEU A 211 11.17 -9.88 -11.45
C LEU A 211 10.02 -9.29 -12.29
N ALA A 212 8.83 -9.18 -11.73
CA ALA A 212 7.68 -8.57 -12.42
C ALA A 212 7.92 -7.10 -12.73
N ILE A 213 8.53 -6.34 -11.81
CA ILE A 213 8.90 -4.93 -12.03
C ILE A 213 9.96 -4.83 -13.13
N ALA A 214 10.98 -5.67 -13.11
CA ALA A 214 12.03 -5.68 -14.14
C ALA A 214 11.42 -5.93 -15.52
N PHE A 215 10.49 -6.88 -15.64
CA PHE A 215 9.74 -7.12 -16.87
C PHE A 215 8.90 -5.91 -17.28
N HIS A 216 8.20 -5.28 -16.34
CA HIS A 216 7.36 -4.09 -16.61
C HIS A 216 8.17 -2.89 -17.11
N VAL A 217 9.36 -2.68 -16.59
CA VAL A 217 10.27 -1.59 -17.02
C VAL A 217 10.85 -1.83 -18.40
N GLY A 218 10.80 -3.08 -18.92
CA GLY A 218 11.24 -3.42 -20.27
C GLY A 218 12.52 -4.25 -20.33
N PHE A 219 12.91 -4.89 -19.22
CA PHE A 219 13.99 -5.88 -19.27
C PHE A 219 13.61 -7.07 -20.17
N ASN A 220 14.57 -7.61 -20.90
CA ASN A 220 14.36 -8.73 -21.78
C ASN A 220 13.86 -9.96 -20.99
N ALA A 221 12.69 -10.49 -21.39
CA ALA A 221 12.07 -11.64 -20.74
C ALA A 221 13.00 -12.87 -20.72
N THR A 222 13.76 -13.12 -21.79
CA THR A 222 14.70 -14.25 -21.87
C THR A 222 15.82 -14.11 -20.83
N ALA A 223 16.35 -12.88 -20.65
CA ALA A 223 17.36 -12.60 -19.63
C ALA A 223 16.80 -12.81 -18.22
N LEU A 224 15.58 -12.34 -17.96
CA LEU A 224 14.90 -12.54 -16.67
C LEU A 224 14.63 -14.02 -16.38
N LEU A 225 14.21 -14.78 -17.38
CA LEU A 225 14.02 -16.23 -17.25
C LEU A 225 15.34 -16.96 -17.01
N ALA A 226 16.44 -16.53 -17.64
CA ALA A 226 17.77 -17.11 -17.39
C ALA A 226 18.23 -16.86 -15.95
N ILE A 227 18.02 -15.63 -15.43
CA ILE A 227 18.33 -15.28 -14.03
C ILE A 227 17.46 -16.09 -13.06
N ALA A 228 16.14 -16.16 -13.31
CA ALA A 228 15.22 -16.94 -12.49
C ALA A 228 15.55 -18.43 -12.51
N GLY A 229 15.92 -18.97 -13.68
CA GLY A 229 16.38 -20.34 -13.84
C GLY A 229 17.66 -20.63 -13.06
N GLY A 230 18.68 -19.79 -13.19
CA GLY A 230 19.92 -19.90 -12.42
C GLY A 230 19.69 -19.85 -10.90
N LEU A 231 18.84 -18.92 -10.45
CA LEU A 231 18.45 -18.81 -9.04
C LEU A 231 17.71 -20.08 -8.56
N SER A 232 16.79 -20.60 -9.38
CA SER A 232 16.04 -21.85 -9.07
C SER A 232 16.96 -23.04 -8.93
N VAL A 233 17.98 -23.17 -9.79
CA VAL A 233 19.00 -24.22 -9.70
C VAL A 233 19.81 -24.07 -8.40
N GLY A 234 20.27 -22.85 -8.08
CA GLY A 234 21.00 -22.58 -6.83
C GLY A 234 20.17 -22.90 -5.58
N LEU A 235 18.91 -22.49 -5.55
CA LEU A 235 17.98 -22.83 -4.47
C LEU A 235 17.74 -24.34 -4.40
N GLY A 236 17.58 -25.00 -5.55
CA GLY A 236 17.42 -26.45 -5.63
C GLY A 236 18.60 -27.23 -5.01
N PHE A 237 19.83 -26.81 -5.28
CA PHE A 237 21.00 -27.38 -4.61
C PHE A 237 21.01 -27.12 -3.11
N GLY A 238 20.59 -25.93 -2.66
CA GLY A 238 20.49 -25.59 -1.23
C GLY A 238 19.47 -26.43 -0.45
N VAL A 239 18.38 -26.88 -1.10
CA VAL A 239 17.34 -27.70 -0.45
C VAL A 239 17.43 -29.19 -0.79
N LYS A 240 18.39 -29.61 -1.61
CA LYS A 240 18.53 -30.99 -2.10
C LYS A 240 18.52 -32.03 -0.98
N GLU A 241 19.31 -31.82 0.08
CA GLU A 241 19.42 -32.78 1.19
C GLU A 241 18.11 -32.86 1.99
N VAL A 242 17.45 -31.73 2.23
CA VAL A 242 16.15 -31.70 2.91
C VAL A 242 15.11 -32.46 2.12
N PHE A 243 15.06 -32.23 0.80
CA PHE A 243 14.14 -32.94 -0.09
C PHE A 243 14.45 -34.44 -0.17
N SER A 244 15.75 -34.82 -0.29
CA SER A 244 16.18 -36.21 -0.30
C SER A 244 15.76 -36.93 1.00
N ASN A 245 16.01 -36.32 2.16
CA ASN A 245 15.63 -36.91 3.45
C ASN A 245 14.10 -37.04 3.58
N PHE A 246 13.34 -36.05 3.10
CA PHE A 246 11.89 -36.11 3.07
C PHE A 246 11.37 -37.28 2.21
N VAL A 247 11.90 -37.42 0.99
CA VAL A 247 11.51 -38.49 0.08
C VAL A 247 11.91 -39.86 0.66
N SER A 248 13.11 -39.98 1.24
CA SER A 248 13.55 -41.21 1.90
C SER A 248 12.64 -41.58 3.09
N GLY A 249 12.25 -40.60 3.90
CA GLY A 249 11.30 -40.84 4.99
C GLY A 249 9.92 -41.30 4.50
N LEU A 250 9.40 -40.69 3.42
CA LEU A 250 8.16 -41.16 2.79
C LEU A 250 8.30 -42.57 2.24
N TRP A 251 9.43 -42.88 1.60
CA TRP A 251 9.69 -44.23 1.06
C TRP A 251 9.67 -45.28 2.15
N LEU A 252 10.34 -45.05 3.29
CA LEU A 252 10.34 -45.94 4.45
C LEU A 252 8.92 -46.21 4.98
N LEU A 253 8.04 -45.19 4.99
CA LEU A 253 6.64 -45.33 5.39
C LEU A 253 5.84 -46.20 4.39
N PHE A 254 6.05 -45.98 3.07
CA PHE A 254 5.36 -46.75 2.04
C PHE A 254 5.81 -48.20 1.99
N GLU A 255 7.11 -48.45 2.20
CA GLU A 255 7.68 -49.81 2.23
C GLU A 255 7.27 -50.59 3.50
N GLY A 256 6.85 -49.87 4.53
CA GLY A 256 6.48 -50.46 5.80
C GLY A 256 7.65 -51.05 6.60
N SER A 257 8.87 -50.61 6.25
CA SER A 257 10.11 -51.05 6.92
C SER A 257 10.22 -50.55 8.33
N VAL A 258 9.48 -49.47 8.66
CA VAL A 258 9.42 -48.84 9.98
C VAL A 258 7.97 -48.58 10.36
N ARG A 259 7.51 -49.13 11.48
CA ARG A 259 6.16 -48.91 11.96
C ARG A 259 6.12 -48.03 13.21
N PRO A 260 5.09 -47.22 13.40
CA PRO A 260 4.94 -46.43 14.62
C PRO A 260 4.91 -47.35 15.86
N GLY A 261 5.82 -47.08 16.82
CA GLY A 261 5.95 -47.84 18.05
C GLY A 261 6.97 -49.00 18.02
N GLU A 262 7.65 -49.25 16.90
CA GLU A 262 8.79 -50.18 16.85
C GLU A 262 10.05 -49.51 17.42
N VAL A 263 10.81 -50.28 18.19
CA VAL A 263 12.14 -49.86 18.67
C VAL A 263 13.17 -50.25 17.61
N LEU A 264 13.78 -49.30 17.02
CA LEU A 264 14.86 -49.49 16.04
C LEU A 264 16.20 -49.57 16.75
N MET A 265 17.04 -50.50 16.30
CA MET A 265 18.42 -50.59 16.74
C MET A 265 19.30 -49.93 15.66
N ILE A 266 19.96 -48.81 15.97
CA ILE A 266 20.88 -48.13 15.08
C ILE A 266 22.25 -48.19 15.74
N ASP A 267 23.22 -48.84 15.06
CA ASP A 267 24.58 -49.03 15.56
C ASP A 267 24.66 -49.69 16.95
N GLY A 268 23.63 -50.47 17.34
CA GLY A 268 23.57 -51.16 18.61
C GLY A 268 22.82 -50.42 19.70
N ASP A 269 22.42 -49.18 19.46
CA ASP A 269 21.62 -48.36 20.41
C ASP A 269 20.12 -48.40 20.05
N PRO A 270 19.22 -48.60 21.01
CA PRO A 270 17.78 -48.55 20.78
C PRO A 270 17.32 -47.09 20.59
N CYS A 271 16.60 -46.84 19.51
CA CYS A 271 16.04 -45.53 19.17
C CYS A 271 14.51 -45.57 19.09
#